data_97ce62278370fb4d7151cbaab12af9e0
#
_entry.id   97ce62278370fb4d7151cbaab12af9e0
#
_cell.length_a   1.000
_cell.length_b   1.000
_cell.length_c   1.000
_cell.angle_alpha   90.00
_cell.angle_beta   90.00
_cell.angle_gamma   90.00
#
_symmetry.space_group_name_H-M   'P 1'
#
loop_
_entity.id
_entity.type
_entity.pdbx_description
1 polymer ?
#
loop_
_entity_poly.entity_id
_entity_poly.type
_entity_poly.pdbx_seq_one_letter_code
_entity_poly.pdbx_strand_id
1 'polypeptide(L)'
;MALKEGWRGRFFEDFEVGDIYQHPLGRTVTTTDNIWFTLLTQNTAPIHFDHHYSAQTEFGRPLVDSTFTVALVTGQSVTDVSQNVFANLAWDEIRLPNPVFEGDTIYSQSEVLEIRESKSRPTMGIVSVKTTG
;
A
#
# COMPACT_ATOMS: atom_id res chain seq x y z
N MET A 1 -37.46 -3.42 -9.90
CA MET A 1 -36.15 -3.33 -9.24
C MET A 1 -35.12 -3.98 -10.14
N ALA A 2 -34.03 -3.31 -10.47
CA ALA A 2 -32.98 -3.83 -11.35
C ALA A 2 -31.72 -4.09 -10.55
N LEU A 3 -31.09 -5.24 -10.75
CA LEU A 3 -29.77 -5.55 -10.19
C LEU A 3 -28.75 -4.64 -10.86
N LYS A 4 -27.92 -4.00 -10.06
CA LYS A 4 -26.82 -3.15 -10.53
C LYS A 4 -25.50 -3.86 -10.31
N GLU A 5 -24.64 -3.84 -11.32
CA GLU A 5 -23.29 -4.34 -11.17
C GLU A 5 -22.44 -3.38 -10.32
N GLY A 6 -21.70 -3.94 -9.37
CA GLY A 6 -20.69 -3.22 -8.62
C GLY A 6 -19.37 -3.13 -9.39
N TRP A 7 -18.41 -2.40 -8.81
CA TRP A 7 -17.06 -2.32 -9.33
C TRP A 7 -16.38 -3.70 -9.28
N ARG A 8 -15.77 -4.11 -10.39
CA ARG A 8 -15.10 -5.41 -10.52
C ARG A 8 -13.58 -5.33 -10.70
N GLY A 9 -13.02 -4.14 -10.65
CA GLY A 9 -11.61 -3.90 -10.90
C GLY A 9 -11.27 -3.75 -12.38
N ARG A 10 -9.96 -3.61 -12.65
CA ARG A 10 -9.41 -3.46 -14.01
C ARG A 10 -8.66 -4.70 -14.44
N PHE A 11 -8.65 -4.93 -15.73
CA PHE A 11 -7.81 -5.89 -16.40
C PHE A 11 -6.68 -5.18 -17.15
N PHE A 12 -5.72 -5.93 -17.68
CA PHE A 12 -4.56 -5.39 -18.40
C PHE A 12 -4.96 -4.37 -19.50
N GLU A 13 -6.02 -4.66 -20.22
CA GLU A 13 -6.51 -3.85 -21.33
C GLU A 13 -7.07 -2.48 -20.91
N ASP A 14 -7.36 -2.32 -19.63
CA ASP A 14 -7.93 -1.09 -19.07
C ASP A 14 -6.88 -0.05 -18.67
N PHE A 15 -5.59 -0.41 -18.72
CA PHE A 15 -4.49 0.46 -18.31
C PHE A 15 -3.82 1.14 -19.50
N GLU A 16 -3.46 2.41 -19.32
CA GLU A 16 -2.62 3.17 -20.24
C GLU A 16 -1.43 3.76 -19.47
N VAL A 17 -0.25 3.80 -20.12
CA VAL A 17 0.94 4.43 -19.52
C VAL A 17 0.67 5.91 -19.27
N GLY A 18 0.95 6.37 -18.06
CA GLY A 18 0.70 7.74 -17.62
C GLY A 18 -0.63 7.95 -16.89
N ASP A 19 -1.51 6.95 -16.86
CA ASP A 19 -2.73 7.01 -16.05
C ASP A 19 -2.38 7.19 -14.58
N ILE A 20 -3.13 8.06 -13.90
CA ILE A 20 -3.02 8.27 -12.46
C ILE A 20 -4.36 7.97 -11.81
N TYR A 21 -4.34 7.02 -10.87
CA TYR A 21 -5.51 6.63 -10.08
C TYR A 21 -5.36 7.19 -8.67
N GLN A 22 -6.19 8.15 -8.30
CA GLN A 22 -6.31 8.60 -6.91
C GLN A 22 -7.22 7.64 -6.16
N HIS A 23 -6.67 6.94 -5.18
CA HIS A 23 -7.43 5.94 -4.44
C HIS A 23 -8.43 6.62 -3.49
N PRO A 24 -9.69 6.18 -3.46
CA PRO A 24 -10.76 6.95 -2.83
C PRO A 24 -10.72 6.93 -1.29
N LEU A 25 -10.12 5.90 -0.69
CA LEU A 25 -10.15 5.71 0.75
C LEU A 25 -8.83 6.06 1.40
N GLY A 26 -8.84 7.12 2.23
CA GLY A 26 -7.78 7.39 3.19
C GLY A 26 -7.95 6.55 4.45
N ARG A 27 -6.86 6.38 5.21
CA ARG A 27 -6.88 5.59 6.43
C ARG A 27 -6.03 6.24 7.52
N THR A 28 -6.64 6.52 8.66
CA THR A 28 -5.93 6.97 9.85
C THR A 28 -5.29 5.78 10.55
N VAL A 29 -3.99 5.86 10.79
CA VAL A 29 -3.22 4.83 11.51
C VAL A 29 -3.54 4.90 12.99
N THR A 30 -3.88 3.76 13.57
CA THR A 30 -4.19 3.64 15.00
C THR A 30 -3.05 2.97 15.77
N THR A 31 -3.08 3.11 17.10
CA THR A 31 -2.18 2.37 18.02
C THR A 31 -2.30 0.86 17.82
N THR A 32 -3.53 0.36 17.67
CA THR A 32 -3.78 -1.06 17.42
C THR A 32 -3.12 -1.54 16.14
N ASP A 33 -3.24 -0.77 15.06
CA ASP A 33 -2.58 -1.10 13.79
C ASP A 33 -1.08 -1.30 13.97
N ASN A 34 -0.43 -0.36 14.62
CA ASN A 34 1.02 -0.37 14.79
C ASN A 34 1.48 -1.54 15.67
N ILE A 35 0.88 -1.70 16.85
CA ILE A 35 1.25 -2.76 17.79
C ILE A 35 0.99 -4.14 17.18
N TRP A 36 -0.19 -4.37 16.63
CA TRP A 36 -0.56 -5.67 16.06
C TRP A 36 0.31 -6.06 14.88
N PHE A 37 0.49 -5.16 13.94
CA PHE A 37 1.27 -5.46 12.75
C PHE A 37 2.73 -5.73 13.10
N THR A 38 3.31 -4.91 13.97
CA THR A 38 4.70 -5.07 14.41
C THR A 38 4.93 -6.41 15.09
N LEU A 39 4.07 -6.78 16.03
CA LEU A 39 4.20 -8.05 16.77
C LEU A 39 3.82 -9.26 15.89
N LEU A 40 2.80 -9.13 15.04
CA LEU A 40 2.38 -10.17 14.11
C LEU A 40 3.52 -10.58 13.17
N THR A 41 4.35 -9.62 12.76
CA THR A 41 5.47 -9.84 11.87
C THR A 41 6.80 -10.14 12.59
N GLN A 42 6.74 -10.38 13.91
CA GLN A 42 7.90 -10.69 14.75
C GLN A 42 8.95 -9.57 14.81
N ASN A 43 8.55 -8.33 14.57
CA ASN A 43 9.41 -7.17 14.77
C ASN A 43 9.49 -6.86 16.27
N THR A 44 10.68 -6.90 16.83
CA THR A 44 10.90 -6.73 18.27
C THR A 44 11.42 -5.34 18.65
N ALA A 45 11.41 -4.38 17.71
CA ALA A 45 11.83 -3.02 17.98
C ALA A 45 10.81 -2.28 18.85
N PRO A 46 11.17 -1.93 20.10
CA PRO A 46 10.20 -1.39 21.07
C PRO A 46 9.66 -0.02 20.68
N ILE A 47 10.29 0.68 19.78
CA ILE A 47 9.83 2.00 19.32
C ILE A 47 8.42 1.98 18.73
N HIS A 48 7.95 0.81 18.28
CA HIS A 48 6.63 0.67 17.64
C HIS A 48 5.50 0.33 18.63
N PHE A 49 5.81 -0.29 19.77
CA PHE A 49 4.79 -0.81 20.67
C PHE A 49 5.00 -0.52 22.16
N ASP A 50 6.16 0.04 22.53
CA ASP A 50 6.45 0.46 23.90
C ASP A 50 6.40 1.98 23.98
N HIS A 51 5.30 2.51 24.50
CA HIS A 51 5.08 3.96 24.59
C HIS A 51 6.05 4.64 25.57
N HIS A 52 6.44 3.94 26.64
CA HIS A 52 7.43 4.47 27.57
C HIS A 52 8.80 4.59 26.92
N TYR A 53 9.22 3.56 26.20
CA TYR A 53 10.46 3.57 25.43
C TYR A 53 10.46 4.66 24.35
N SER A 54 9.41 4.70 23.54
CA SER A 54 9.32 5.62 22.40
C SER A 54 9.28 7.10 22.83
N ALA A 55 8.71 7.39 24.00
CA ALA A 55 8.70 8.74 24.56
C ALA A 55 10.10 9.29 24.87
N GLN A 56 11.09 8.41 25.05
CA GLN A 56 12.48 8.77 25.32
C GLN A 56 13.34 8.84 24.06
N THR A 57 12.80 8.50 22.90
CA THR A 57 13.48 8.62 21.61
C THR A 57 13.37 10.05 21.06
N GLU A 58 14.16 10.35 20.04
CA GLU A 58 14.08 11.63 19.33
C GLU A 58 12.69 11.92 18.75
N PHE A 59 11.88 10.90 18.49
CA PHE A 59 10.51 11.05 17.98
C PHE A 59 9.49 11.42 19.07
N GLY A 60 9.77 11.10 20.34
CA GLY A 60 8.91 11.41 21.48
C GLY A 60 7.59 10.66 21.55
N ARG A 61 7.35 9.73 20.63
CA ARG A 61 6.11 8.93 20.49
C ARG A 61 6.35 7.70 19.64
N PRO A 62 5.44 6.70 19.64
CA PRO A 62 5.61 5.52 18.81
C PRO A 62 5.71 5.84 17.32
N LEU A 63 6.77 5.33 16.70
CA LEU A 63 6.94 5.34 15.26
C LEU A 63 6.14 4.19 14.66
N VAL A 64 5.42 4.43 13.57
CA VAL A 64 4.71 3.38 12.85
C VAL A 64 5.72 2.47 12.14
N ASP A 65 5.51 1.16 12.24
CA ASP A 65 6.29 0.16 11.52
C ASP A 65 6.28 0.45 10.03
N SER A 66 7.46 0.58 9.43
CA SER A 66 7.60 0.90 8.01
C SER A 66 6.90 -0.10 7.11
N THR A 67 6.94 -1.37 7.47
CA THR A 67 6.29 -2.44 6.69
C THR A 67 4.77 -2.37 6.78
N PHE A 68 4.21 -1.86 7.88
CA PHE A 68 2.79 -1.52 7.96
C PHE A 68 2.44 -0.42 6.94
N THR A 69 3.24 0.63 6.87
CA THR A 69 3.01 1.73 5.92
C THR A 69 3.03 1.23 4.48
N VAL A 70 4.01 0.39 4.12
CA VAL A 70 4.08 -0.25 2.80
C VAL A 70 2.85 -1.10 2.53
N ALA A 71 2.44 -1.92 3.49
CA ALA A 71 1.26 -2.77 3.37
C ALA A 71 -0.03 -1.95 3.19
N LEU A 72 -0.20 -0.88 3.96
CA LEU A 72 -1.36 0.00 3.88
C LEU A 72 -1.48 0.66 2.51
N VAL A 73 -0.40 1.28 2.03
CA VAL A 73 -0.36 1.96 0.72
C VAL A 73 -0.59 0.95 -0.41
N THR A 74 -0.02 -0.24 -0.32
CA THR A 74 -0.29 -1.34 -1.25
C THR A 74 -1.77 -1.72 -1.22
N GLY A 75 -2.35 -1.89 -0.03
CA GLY A 75 -3.77 -2.21 0.14
C GLY A 75 -4.70 -1.17 -0.45
N GLN A 76 -4.40 0.12 -0.28
CA GLN A 76 -5.18 1.21 -0.86
C GLN A 76 -5.20 1.18 -2.38
N SER A 77 -4.16 0.66 -3.03
CA SER A 77 -4.07 0.57 -4.48
C SER A 77 -4.89 -0.57 -5.09
N VAL A 78 -5.29 -1.55 -4.28
CA VAL A 78 -5.89 -2.80 -4.79
C VAL A 78 -7.10 -2.57 -5.65
N THR A 79 -8.07 -1.79 -5.20
CA THR A 79 -9.32 -1.56 -5.92
C THR A 79 -9.10 -1.03 -7.34
N ASP A 80 -8.16 -0.10 -7.50
CA ASP A 80 -7.92 0.54 -8.79
C ASP A 80 -6.92 -0.21 -9.66
N VAL A 81 -5.92 -0.85 -9.05
CA VAL A 81 -4.77 -1.40 -9.78
C VAL A 81 -4.75 -2.92 -9.81
N SER A 82 -4.97 -3.58 -8.68
CA SER A 82 -4.65 -5.00 -8.57
C SER A 82 -5.82 -5.91 -8.15
N GLN A 83 -7.06 -5.43 -8.25
CA GLN A 83 -8.24 -6.22 -7.86
C GLN A 83 -8.32 -7.58 -8.60
N ASN A 84 -7.94 -7.59 -9.88
CA ASN A 84 -7.97 -8.77 -10.75
C ASN A 84 -6.57 -9.34 -11.05
N VAL A 85 -5.56 -8.94 -10.29
CA VAL A 85 -4.20 -9.41 -10.52
C VAL A 85 -4.07 -10.91 -10.25
N PHE A 86 -3.31 -11.58 -11.09
CA PHE A 86 -2.95 -12.98 -10.87
C PHE A 86 -1.90 -13.13 -9.76
N ALA A 87 -0.87 -12.27 -9.78
CA ALA A 87 0.19 -12.27 -8.78
C ALA A 87 0.91 -10.92 -8.75
N ASN A 88 1.36 -10.54 -7.57
CA ASN A 88 2.34 -9.47 -7.42
C ASN A 88 3.73 -10.07 -7.67
N LEU A 89 4.44 -9.58 -8.67
CA LEU A 89 5.72 -10.14 -9.09
C LEU A 89 6.90 -9.55 -8.32
N ALA A 90 6.89 -8.25 -8.04
CA ALA A 90 8.01 -7.56 -7.40
C ALA A 90 7.62 -6.19 -6.86
N TRP A 91 8.45 -5.71 -5.94
CA TRP A 91 8.65 -4.30 -5.65
C TRP A 91 10.10 -3.96 -6.04
N ASP A 92 10.28 -3.10 -7.03
CA ASP A 92 11.62 -2.77 -7.51
C ASP A 92 12.29 -1.69 -6.66
N GLU A 93 11.49 -0.77 -6.13
CA GLU A 93 11.97 0.33 -5.31
C GLU A 93 10.93 0.72 -4.26
N ILE A 94 11.37 0.77 -3.00
CA ILE A 94 10.56 1.29 -1.89
C ILE A 94 11.36 2.37 -1.19
N ARG A 95 10.76 3.56 -1.02
CA ARG A 95 11.32 4.67 -0.26
C ARG A 95 10.35 5.13 0.81
N LEU A 96 10.88 5.42 1.96
CA LEU A 96 10.15 5.90 3.14
C LEU A 96 10.75 7.25 3.58
N PRO A 97 10.45 8.32 2.84
CA PRO A 97 11.13 9.61 3.05
C PRO A 97 10.73 10.32 4.34
N ASN A 98 9.57 9.98 4.90
CA ASN A 98 9.06 10.64 6.11
C ASN A 98 8.61 9.58 7.12
N PRO A 99 8.80 9.83 8.42
CA PRO A 99 8.24 8.98 9.46
C PRO A 99 6.71 9.11 9.47
N VAL A 100 6.04 8.02 9.82
CA VAL A 100 4.60 7.97 10.05
C VAL A 100 4.35 7.71 11.52
N PHE A 101 3.37 8.41 12.08
CA PHE A 101 2.98 8.29 13.47
C PHE A 101 1.53 7.86 13.62
N GLU A 102 1.21 7.26 14.74
CA GLU A 102 -0.17 6.97 15.12
C GLU A 102 -0.99 8.28 15.10
N GLY A 103 -2.17 8.25 14.48
CA GLY A 103 -3.00 9.43 14.25
C GLY A 103 -2.82 10.08 12.88
N ASP A 104 -1.75 9.78 12.15
CA ASP A 104 -1.59 10.25 10.76
C ASP A 104 -2.61 9.56 9.86
N THR A 105 -3.11 10.30 8.88
CA THR A 105 -4.00 9.76 7.84
C THR A 105 -3.27 9.68 6.52
N ILE A 106 -3.29 8.51 5.90
CA ILE A 106 -2.61 8.25 4.64
C ILE A 106 -3.64 8.14 3.51
N TYR A 107 -3.47 8.94 2.49
CA TYR A 107 -4.10 8.82 1.18
C TYR A 107 -3.04 8.40 0.17
N SER A 108 -3.44 7.79 -0.92
CA SER A 108 -2.48 7.34 -1.93
C SER A 108 -3.01 7.45 -3.35
N GLN A 109 -2.06 7.42 -4.29
CA GLN A 109 -2.33 7.37 -5.73
C GLN A 109 -1.33 6.45 -6.41
N SER A 110 -1.72 5.92 -7.56
CA SER A 110 -0.85 5.10 -8.41
C SER A 110 -0.77 5.66 -9.81
N GLU A 111 0.46 5.70 -10.34
CA GLU A 111 0.75 6.07 -11.73
C GLU A 111 1.20 4.83 -12.50
N VAL A 112 0.64 4.60 -13.67
CA VAL A 112 1.06 3.52 -14.58
C VAL A 112 2.34 3.94 -15.29
N LEU A 113 3.43 3.22 -15.01
CA LEU A 113 4.75 3.52 -15.59
C LEU A 113 5.03 2.73 -16.86
N GLU A 114 4.61 1.46 -16.89
CA GLU A 114 4.88 0.55 -18.00
C GLU A 114 3.78 -0.50 -18.10
N ILE A 115 3.45 -0.86 -19.32
CA ILE A 115 2.61 -2.04 -19.62
C ILE A 115 3.32 -2.87 -20.69
N ARG A 116 3.32 -4.17 -20.52
CA ARG A 116 3.87 -5.11 -21.52
C ARG A 116 3.21 -6.48 -21.44
N GLU A 117 3.23 -7.19 -22.53
CA GLU A 117 2.82 -8.60 -22.53
C GLU A 117 3.86 -9.47 -21.82
N SER A 118 3.38 -10.49 -21.13
CA SER A 118 4.26 -11.48 -20.50
C SER A 118 4.91 -12.36 -21.58
N LYS A 119 6.24 -12.52 -21.50
CA LYS A 119 6.99 -13.38 -22.43
C LYS A 119 6.75 -14.86 -22.16
N SER A 120 6.53 -15.23 -20.89
CA SER A 120 6.33 -16.63 -20.48
C SER A 120 4.86 -17.06 -20.49
N ARG A 121 3.94 -16.11 -20.43
CA ARG A 121 2.49 -16.35 -20.40
C ARG A 121 1.78 -15.41 -21.37
N PRO A 122 1.63 -15.80 -22.66
CA PRO A 122 1.17 -14.89 -23.72
C PRO A 122 -0.27 -14.39 -23.56
N THR A 123 -1.07 -14.99 -22.67
CA THR A 123 -2.43 -14.53 -22.35
C THR A 123 -2.47 -13.55 -21.17
N MET A 124 -1.32 -13.17 -20.62
CA MET A 124 -1.20 -12.26 -19.49
C MET A 124 -0.37 -11.04 -19.82
N GLY A 125 -0.72 -9.93 -19.20
CA GLY A 125 0.06 -8.69 -19.24
C GLY A 125 0.70 -8.37 -17.89
N ILE A 126 1.74 -7.57 -17.93
CA ILE A 126 2.43 -7.04 -16.75
C ILE A 126 2.26 -5.54 -16.74
N VAL A 127 1.83 -5.00 -15.62
CA VAL A 127 1.66 -3.57 -15.38
C VAL A 127 2.60 -3.15 -14.26
N SER A 128 3.44 -2.17 -14.52
CA SER A 128 4.30 -1.55 -13.51
C SER A 128 3.70 -0.23 -13.08
N VAL A 129 3.55 -0.03 -11.78
CA VAL A 129 2.98 1.18 -11.22
C VAL A 129 3.90 1.77 -10.16
N LYS A 130 3.85 3.09 -10.01
CA LYS A 130 4.41 3.80 -8.87
C LYS A 130 3.26 4.24 -7.98
N THR A 131 3.20 3.68 -6.77
CA THR A 131 2.22 4.09 -5.77
C THR A 131 2.87 5.00 -4.74
N THR A 132 2.24 6.13 -4.48
CA THR A 132 2.72 7.15 -3.53
C THR A 132 1.65 7.39 -2.48
N GLY A 133 2.05 7.26 -1.26
CA GLY A 133 1.20 7.57 -0.09
C GLY A 133 1.59 8.90 0.54
#